data_66cb0bc96210ad8066388bb7d4709a1e
#
_entry.id   66cb0bc96210ad8066388bb7d4709a1e
#
_cell.length_a   1.000
_cell.length_b   1.000
_cell.length_c   1.000
_cell.angle_alpha   90.00
_cell.angle_beta   90.00
_cell.angle_gamma   90.00
#
_symmetry.space_group_name_H-M   'P 1'
#
loop_
_entity.id
_entity.type
_entity.pdbx_description
1 polymer ?
#
loop_
_entity_poly.entity_id
_entity_poly.type
_entity_poly.pdbx_seq_one_letter_code
_entity_poly.pdbx_strand_id
1 'polypeptide(L)'
;MTVAMTMTEKILARGAGRESVRPGDLVLAKVDFAMGHDLTIPPAGRIMREQMGAEKIWDPDRVAVTQDHFQPAKDAASATLGRLTREFSQQMGIKWYFEVGQGGICHTVLPEHGLVLPGELVVGADSHSCTYGALNNFATGIGSTDLACVLALGELWFRVPETLKFVYHNRLQEWVEAKDLILYVIGQIGVDGARSKAMEHTGEALRHIDMEARLTMTNMAIEAGAKNGIMEFDEVTKEYLDPRAKRPYQPVTSDPDAEYEKVFEFDVEKVELGVAKPMSPDNYAPLSEVAGTKLDQVFIGSCTNSRITDLRRAAAVLENRKVAPGVRLIITPSSHQVAIQAEKEGLIGTFLAAGAAWTTATCGACLGGHMGVLGEGEVCLSTTNRNFPGRMGHPKAQVYLSNPAVAAASAVAGVITHPGEVLEKMPAAIR
;
A
#
# COMPACT_ATOMS: atom_id res chain seq x y z
N MET A 1 -25.94 -1.89 -29.43
CA MET A 1 -24.64 -1.23 -29.22
C MET A 1 -24.14 -1.67 -27.88
N THR A 2 -22.95 -2.25 -27.80
CA THR A 2 -22.31 -2.56 -26.51
C THR A 2 -22.02 -1.25 -25.80
N VAL A 3 -22.32 -1.21 -24.51
CA VAL A 3 -22.08 -0.06 -23.65
C VAL A 3 -20.58 0.02 -23.38
N ALA A 4 -19.93 1.15 -23.72
CA ALA A 4 -18.51 1.35 -23.40
C ALA A 4 -18.30 1.43 -21.87
N MET A 5 -17.26 0.78 -21.38
CA MET A 5 -16.99 0.62 -19.95
C MET A 5 -15.52 0.86 -19.61
N THR A 6 -15.30 1.44 -18.43
CA THR A 6 -13.98 1.51 -17.78
C THR A 6 -13.52 0.14 -17.29
N MET A 7 -12.23 -0.02 -16.92
CA MET A 7 -11.71 -1.24 -16.32
C MET A 7 -12.52 -1.64 -15.07
N THR A 8 -12.84 -0.69 -14.23
CA THR A 8 -13.65 -0.89 -13.01
C THR A 8 -15.04 -1.45 -13.33
N GLU A 9 -15.74 -0.84 -14.28
CA GLU A 9 -17.08 -1.29 -14.70
C GLU A 9 -17.04 -2.69 -15.29
N LYS A 10 -16.05 -3.01 -16.13
CA LYS A 10 -15.89 -4.36 -16.75
C LYS A 10 -15.68 -5.43 -15.69
N ILE A 11 -14.83 -5.17 -14.68
CA ILE A 11 -14.57 -6.14 -13.61
C ILE A 11 -15.84 -6.37 -12.77
N LEU A 12 -16.56 -5.31 -12.42
CA LEU A 12 -17.80 -5.41 -11.65
C LEU A 12 -18.94 -6.05 -12.45
N ALA A 13 -19.06 -5.75 -13.77
CA ALA A 13 -20.02 -6.40 -14.65
C ALA A 13 -19.77 -7.91 -14.73
N ARG A 14 -18.52 -8.31 -14.93
CA ARG A 14 -18.11 -9.72 -14.94
C ARG A 14 -18.46 -10.42 -13.63
N GLY A 15 -18.07 -9.82 -12.48
CA GLY A 15 -18.37 -10.35 -11.15
C GLY A 15 -19.87 -10.51 -10.90
N ALA A 16 -20.68 -9.60 -11.42
CA ALA A 16 -22.14 -9.61 -11.31
C ALA A 16 -22.85 -10.50 -12.36
N GLY A 17 -22.10 -11.09 -13.31
CA GLY A 17 -22.69 -11.86 -14.40
C GLY A 17 -23.56 -11.02 -15.33
N ARG A 18 -23.27 -9.71 -15.48
CA ARG A 18 -23.98 -8.76 -16.35
C ARG A 18 -23.14 -8.44 -17.59
N GLU A 19 -23.80 -8.16 -18.70
CA GLU A 19 -23.13 -7.71 -19.93
C GLU A 19 -22.53 -6.30 -19.76
N SER A 20 -23.17 -5.46 -18.98
CA SER A 20 -22.70 -4.11 -18.66
C SER A 20 -23.26 -3.60 -17.35
N VAL A 21 -22.56 -2.61 -16.76
CA VAL A 21 -22.98 -1.84 -15.60
C VAL A 21 -22.67 -0.36 -15.83
N ARG A 22 -23.29 0.51 -15.03
CA ARG A 22 -23.05 1.95 -15.03
C ARG A 22 -22.76 2.47 -13.63
N PRO A 23 -22.05 3.60 -13.49
CA PRO A 23 -21.87 4.26 -12.22
C PRO A 23 -23.21 4.47 -11.51
N GLY A 24 -23.28 4.12 -10.23
CA GLY A 24 -24.50 4.18 -9.42
C GLY A 24 -25.30 2.88 -9.36
N ASP A 25 -25.11 1.94 -10.28
CA ASP A 25 -25.78 0.63 -10.23
C ASP A 25 -25.42 -0.12 -8.94
N LEU A 26 -26.42 -0.80 -8.37
CA LEU A 26 -26.19 -1.76 -7.29
C LEU A 26 -26.08 -3.15 -7.89
N VAL A 27 -24.98 -3.83 -7.60
CA VAL A 27 -24.70 -5.17 -8.10
C VAL A 27 -24.30 -6.09 -6.96
N LEU A 28 -24.74 -7.33 -7.01
CA LEU A 28 -24.19 -8.42 -6.21
C LEU A 28 -23.15 -9.12 -7.08
N ALA A 29 -21.89 -9.08 -6.67
CA ALA A 29 -20.78 -9.56 -7.48
C ALA A 29 -20.00 -10.67 -6.76
N LYS A 30 -19.61 -11.69 -7.49
CA LYS A 30 -18.71 -12.75 -7.02
C LYS A 30 -17.33 -12.19 -6.81
N VAL A 31 -16.75 -12.50 -5.65
CA VAL A 31 -15.39 -12.12 -5.28
C VAL A 31 -14.42 -13.20 -5.77
N ASP A 32 -13.36 -12.80 -6.44
CA ASP A 32 -12.35 -13.74 -6.94
C ASP A 32 -11.32 -14.08 -5.87
N PHE A 33 -11.01 -13.14 -4.97
CA PHE A 33 -10.04 -13.36 -3.89
C PHE A 33 -10.34 -12.45 -2.70
N ALA A 34 -10.20 -12.97 -1.48
CA ALA A 34 -10.41 -12.24 -0.24
C ALA A 34 -9.18 -12.28 0.67
N MET A 35 -8.96 -11.20 1.43
CA MET A 35 -7.86 -11.09 2.38
C MET A 35 -8.36 -10.63 3.76
N GLY A 36 -7.79 -11.22 4.80
CA GLY A 36 -7.94 -10.77 6.17
C GLY A 36 -6.62 -10.88 6.95
N HIS A 37 -6.58 -10.32 8.15
CA HIS A 37 -5.38 -10.30 8.98
C HIS A 37 -5.74 -10.44 10.48
N ASP A 38 -4.72 -10.42 11.35
CA ASP A 38 -4.85 -10.67 12.79
C ASP A 38 -5.87 -9.77 13.53
N LEU A 39 -6.20 -8.57 13.01
CA LEU A 39 -7.23 -7.71 13.60
C LEU A 39 -8.64 -7.95 13.06
N THR A 40 -8.77 -8.47 11.84
CA THR A 40 -10.07 -8.53 11.14
C THR A 40 -10.65 -9.93 11.02
N ILE A 41 -9.82 -10.97 11.00
CA ILE A 41 -10.26 -12.36 10.97
C ILE A 41 -11.02 -12.77 12.26
N PRO A 42 -10.56 -12.46 13.49
CA PRO A 42 -11.30 -12.85 14.68
C PRO A 42 -12.75 -12.31 14.72
N PRO A 43 -13.01 -11.00 14.52
CA PRO A 43 -14.38 -10.51 14.47
C PRO A 43 -15.17 -11.03 13.27
N ALA A 44 -14.57 -11.13 12.07
CA ALA A 44 -15.26 -11.68 10.89
C ALA A 44 -15.68 -13.14 11.09
N GLY A 45 -14.79 -13.98 11.60
CA GLY A 45 -15.07 -15.38 11.87
C GLY A 45 -16.16 -15.56 12.94
N ARG A 46 -16.20 -14.69 13.96
CA ARG A 46 -17.28 -14.69 14.96
C ARG A 46 -18.62 -14.32 14.32
N ILE A 47 -18.68 -13.24 13.55
CA ILE A 47 -19.91 -12.80 12.85
C ILE A 47 -20.41 -13.91 11.92
N MET A 48 -19.51 -14.50 11.12
CA MET A 48 -19.85 -15.60 10.21
C MET A 48 -20.54 -16.76 10.92
N ARG A 49 -20.01 -17.19 12.08
CA ARG A 49 -20.57 -18.34 12.83
C ARG A 49 -21.82 -17.96 13.63
N GLU A 50 -21.73 -16.91 14.46
CA GLU A 50 -22.77 -16.60 15.44
C GLU A 50 -23.98 -15.89 14.85
N GLN A 51 -23.78 -15.05 13.82
CA GLN A 51 -24.88 -14.27 13.24
C GLN A 51 -25.37 -14.84 11.92
N MET A 52 -24.49 -15.46 11.12
CA MET A 52 -24.88 -16.02 9.81
C MET A 52 -25.07 -17.53 9.86
N GLY A 53 -24.65 -18.22 10.92
CA GLY A 53 -24.74 -19.68 11.06
C GLY A 53 -23.88 -20.45 10.05
N ALA A 54 -22.87 -19.81 9.44
CA ALA A 54 -21.97 -20.44 8.47
C ALA A 54 -20.76 -21.06 9.18
N GLU A 55 -20.60 -22.37 9.00
CA GLU A 55 -19.51 -23.14 9.62
C GLU A 55 -18.31 -23.37 8.70
N LYS A 56 -18.46 -23.06 7.42
CA LYS A 56 -17.43 -23.21 6.39
C LYS A 56 -17.32 -21.93 5.57
N ILE A 57 -16.11 -21.66 5.08
CA ILE A 57 -15.91 -20.60 4.10
C ILE A 57 -16.19 -21.10 2.68
N TRP A 58 -16.51 -20.16 1.76
CA TRP A 58 -16.93 -20.51 0.40
C TRP A 58 -15.83 -21.23 -0.40
N ASP A 59 -14.58 -20.81 -0.27
CA ASP A 59 -13.43 -21.41 -0.97
C ASP A 59 -12.12 -21.13 -0.22
N PRO A 60 -11.50 -22.15 0.43
CA PRO A 60 -10.24 -22.01 1.15
C PRO A 60 -9.03 -21.64 0.27
N ASP A 61 -9.10 -21.90 -1.04
CA ASP A 61 -8.05 -21.55 -2.00
C ASP A 61 -8.12 -20.07 -2.46
N ARG A 62 -9.21 -19.37 -2.13
CA ARG A 62 -9.47 -17.97 -2.51
C ARG A 62 -9.41 -16.99 -1.36
N VAL A 63 -8.90 -17.42 -0.21
CA VAL A 63 -8.72 -16.59 0.97
C VAL A 63 -7.26 -16.59 1.39
N ALA A 64 -6.71 -15.41 1.64
CA ALA A 64 -5.41 -15.25 2.29
C ALA A 64 -5.57 -14.61 3.68
N VAL A 65 -4.75 -15.04 4.63
CA VAL A 65 -4.70 -14.49 5.99
C VAL A 65 -3.26 -14.26 6.39
N THR A 66 -2.95 -13.04 6.88
CA THR A 66 -1.62 -12.66 7.33
C THR A 66 -1.61 -12.26 8.81
N GLN A 67 -0.51 -12.54 9.47
CA GLN A 67 -0.20 -12.07 10.83
C GLN A 67 0.74 -10.87 10.72
N ASP A 68 0.19 -9.64 10.57
CA ASP A 68 1.01 -8.49 10.15
C ASP A 68 0.77 -7.18 10.90
N HIS A 69 -0.35 -7.01 11.62
CA HIS A 69 -0.68 -5.73 12.25
C HIS A 69 -0.11 -5.61 13.66
N PHE A 70 -0.53 -6.49 14.57
CA PHE A 70 -0.05 -6.52 15.96
C PHE A 70 0.88 -7.71 16.22
N GLN A 71 1.48 -8.24 15.17
CA GLN A 71 2.40 -9.37 15.24
C GLN A 71 3.81 -8.97 14.76
N PRO A 72 4.87 -9.44 15.43
CA PRO A 72 4.84 -10.23 16.69
C PRO A 72 4.12 -9.51 17.80
N ALA A 73 3.38 -10.26 18.62
CA ALA A 73 2.47 -9.69 19.62
C ALA A 73 3.18 -8.77 20.62
N LYS A 74 2.69 -7.54 20.74
CA LYS A 74 3.21 -6.53 21.69
C LYS A 74 2.69 -6.69 23.12
N ASP A 75 1.59 -7.42 23.30
CA ASP A 75 0.92 -7.67 24.57
C ASP A 75 0.05 -8.94 24.51
N ALA A 76 -0.50 -9.36 25.66
CA ALA A 76 -1.33 -10.56 25.75
C ALA A 76 -2.63 -10.49 24.93
N ALA A 77 -3.20 -9.28 24.76
CA ALA A 77 -4.39 -9.11 23.92
C ALA A 77 -4.07 -9.35 22.45
N SER A 78 -2.97 -8.79 21.95
CA SER A 78 -2.46 -9.02 20.59
C SER A 78 -2.10 -10.49 20.36
N ALA A 79 -1.49 -11.15 21.35
CA ALA A 79 -1.19 -12.59 21.27
C ALA A 79 -2.47 -13.44 21.17
N THR A 80 -3.54 -13.04 21.87
CA THR A 80 -4.85 -13.69 21.78
C THR A 80 -5.47 -13.54 20.39
N LEU A 81 -5.39 -12.34 19.77
CA LEU A 81 -5.85 -12.10 18.40
C LEU A 81 -5.08 -12.99 17.39
N GLY A 82 -3.76 -13.04 17.50
CA GLY A 82 -2.95 -13.92 16.67
C GLY A 82 -3.30 -15.40 16.81
N ARG A 83 -3.56 -15.88 18.03
CA ARG A 83 -4.02 -17.24 18.30
C ARG A 83 -5.38 -17.53 17.65
N LEU A 84 -6.36 -16.63 17.84
CA LEU A 84 -7.70 -16.78 17.25
C LEU A 84 -7.65 -16.80 15.72
N THR A 85 -6.81 -15.96 15.12
CA THR A 85 -6.59 -15.93 13.66
C THR A 85 -6.01 -17.23 13.14
N ARG A 86 -5.02 -17.80 13.86
CA ARG A 86 -4.41 -19.11 13.53
C ARG A 86 -5.42 -20.23 13.62
N GLU A 87 -6.16 -20.32 14.74
CA GLU A 87 -7.17 -21.33 14.97
C GLU A 87 -8.28 -21.27 13.91
N PHE A 88 -8.76 -20.08 13.58
CA PHE A 88 -9.76 -19.90 12.52
C PHE A 88 -9.22 -20.39 11.17
N SER A 89 -8.02 -19.96 10.79
CA SER A 89 -7.41 -20.35 9.52
C SER A 89 -7.22 -21.85 9.39
N GLN A 90 -6.79 -22.52 10.46
CA GLN A 90 -6.66 -23.98 10.51
C GLN A 90 -8.02 -24.68 10.41
N GLN A 91 -9.03 -24.25 11.16
CA GLN A 91 -10.37 -24.83 11.15
C GLN A 91 -11.06 -24.67 9.81
N MET A 92 -10.85 -23.56 9.12
CA MET A 92 -11.42 -23.29 7.80
C MET A 92 -10.59 -23.88 6.64
N GLY A 93 -9.43 -24.47 6.93
CA GLY A 93 -8.55 -25.05 5.91
C GLY A 93 -7.97 -24.01 4.97
N ILE A 94 -7.80 -22.76 5.42
CA ILE A 94 -7.28 -21.67 4.58
C ILE A 94 -5.88 -22.02 4.11
N LYS A 95 -5.70 -22.11 2.80
CA LYS A 95 -4.45 -22.51 2.16
C LYS A 95 -3.34 -21.44 2.27
N TRP A 96 -3.73 -20.18 2.14
CA TRP A 96 -2.80 -19.06 2.10
C TRP A 96 -2.75 -18.35 3.45
N TYR A 97 -2.27 -19.08 4.46
CA TYR A 97 -2.05 -18.55 5.79
C TYR A 97 -0.56 -18.26 6.00
N PHE A 98 -0.26 -17.02 6.39
CA PHE A 98 1.10 -16.52 6.59
C PHE A 98 1.33 -16.16 8.05
N GLU A 99 2.08 -17.00 8.74
CA GLU A 99 2.46 -16.84 10.15
C GLU A 99 3.60 -15.82 10.29
N VAL A 100 3.81 -15.32 11.51
CA VAL A 100 4.97 -14.49 11.86
C VAL A 100 6.28 -15.16 11.40
N GLY A 101 7.12 -14.40 10.70
CA GLY A 101 8.38 -14.92 10.13
C GLY A 101 8.22 -15.69 8.81
N GLN A 102 7.01 -15.80 8.26
CA GLN A 102 6.75 -16.45 6.98
C GLN A 102 6.03 -15.55 5.97
N GLY A 103 5.44 -14.46 6.45
CA GLY A 103 4.68 -13.51 5.66
C GLY A 103 5.22 -12.08 5.76
N GLY A 104 4.39 -11.19 6.18
CA GLY A 104 4.62 -9.75 6.30
C GLY A 104 3.33 -9.01 6.00
N ILE A 105 3.46 -7.75 5.62
CA ILE A 105 2.32 -6.90 5.35
C ILE A 105 1.51 -7.47 4.18
N CYS A 106 0.21 -7.71 4.38
CA CYS A 106 -0.69 -8.33 3.41
C CYS A 106 -0.59 -7.72 2.00
N HIS A 107 -0.46 -6.39 1.91
CA HIS A 107 -0.37 -5.66 0.64
C HIS A 107 0.96 -5.83 -0.10
N THR A 108 1.93 -6.49 0.51
CA THR A 108 3.18 -6.94 -0.13
C THR A 108 3.13 -8.44 -0.37
N VAL A 109 2.69 -9.21 0.62
CA VAL A 109 2.67 -10.68 0.57
C VAL A 109 1.79 -11.21 -0.58
N LEU A 110 0.57 -10.68 -0.75
CA LEU A 110 -0.32 -11.19 -1.79
C LEU A 110 0.22 -10.98 -3.21
N PRO A 111 0.72 -9.79 -3.59
CA PRO A 111 1.42 -9.58 -4.86
C PRO A 111 2.65 -10.48 -5.03
N GLU A 112 3.52 -10.58 -4.02
CA GLU A 112 4.75 -11.40 -4.06
C GLU A 112 4.45 -12.88 -4.32
N HIS A 113 3.34 -13.38 -3.79
CA HIS A 113 2.89 -14.76 -3.97
C HIS A 113 2.01 -14.98 -5.20
N GLY A 114 1.74 -13.96 -6.00
CA GLY A 114 0.90 -14.04 -7.21
C GLY A 114 -0.53 -14.47 -6.91
N LEU A 115 -1.10 -14.01 -5.79
CA LEU A 115 -2.44 -14.39 -5.32
C LEU A 115 -3.54 -13.47 -5.82
N VAL A 116 -3.20 -12.24 -6.20
CA VAL A 116 -4.11 -11.23 -6.74
C VAL A 116 -3.72 -10.93 -8.18
N LEU A 117 -4.66 -11.06 -9.10
CA LEU A 117 -4.36 -11.16 -10.53
C LEU A 117 -5.19 -10.18 -11.37
N PRO A 118 -4.72 -9.84 -12.59
CA PRO A 118 -5.43 -8.96 -13.50
C PRO A 118 -6.87 -9.39 -13.79
N GLY A 119 -7.76 -8.43 -13.86
CA GLY A 119 -9.18 -8.62 -14.16
C GLY A 119 -10.01 -9.15 -13.00
N GLU A 120 -9.42 -9.43 -11.83
CA GLU A 120 -10.13 -9.97 -10.66
C GLU A 120 -10.83 -8.89 -9.83
N LEU A 121 -11.90 -9.28 -9.15
CA LEU A 121 -12.55 -8.56 -8.06
C LEU A 121 -11.96 -9.05 -6.74
N VAL A 122 -11.14 -8.22 -6.11
CA VAL A 122 -10.43 -8.54 -4.87
C VAL A 122 -10.96 -7.70 -3.72
N VAL A 123 -11.20 -8.30 -2.58
CA VAL A 123 -11.57 -7.57 -1.36
C VAL A 123 -10.62 -7.89 -0.22
N GLY A 124 -10.33 -6.90 0.60
CA GLY A 124 -9.52 -7.11 1.80
C GLY A 124 -10.11 -6.37 2.99
N ALA A 125 -10.08 -6.98 4.16
CA ALA A 125 -10.51 -6.30 5.37
C ALA A 125 -9.44 -5.34 5.91
N ASP A 126 -8.89 -4.55 5.01
CA ASP A 126 -7.95 -3.45 5.27
C ASP A 126 -8.17 -2.34 4.25
N SER A 127 -8.06 -1.08 4.69
CA SER A 127 -8.31 0.08 3.84
C SER A 127 -7.36 0.21 2.64
N HIS A 128 -6.11 -0.28 2.76
CA HIS A 128 -5.12 -0.22 1.69
C HIS A 128 -5.19 -1.41 0.69
N SER A 129 -6.27 -2.20 0.71
CA SER A 129 -6.49 -3.25 -0.29
C SER A 129 -6.52 -2.73 -1.72
N CYS A 130 -6.79 -1.42 -1.92
CA CYS A 130 -6.64 -0.74 -3.21
C CYS A 130 -5.23 -0.84 -3.82
N THR A 131 -4.21 -1.19 -3.02
CA THR A 131 -2.84 -1.47 -3.49
C THR A 131 -2.80 -2.44 -4.67
N TYR A 132 -3.64 -3.48 -4.61
CA TYR A 132 -3.60 -4.55 -5.62
C TYR A 132 -4.04 -4.08 -7.01
N GLY A 133 -4.74 -2.95 -7.12
CA GLY A 133 -5.15 -2.38 -8.40
C GLY A 133 -4.00 -2.01 -9.33
N ALA A 134 -2.77 -1.86 -8.82
CA ALA A 134 -1.56 -1.76 -9.63
C ALA A 134 -1.37 -2.99 -10.55
N LEU A 135 -1.93 -4.14 -10.17
CA LEU A 135 -1.92 -5.39 -10.94
C LEU A 135 -3.14 -5.52 -11.86
N ASN A 136 -3.80 -4.41 -12.21
CA ASN A 136 -4.94 -4.40 -13.12
C ASN A 136 -6.17 -5.18 -12.59
N ASN A 137 -6.50 -5.01 -11.32
CA ASN A 137 -7.71 -5.59 -10.71
C ASN A 137 -8.53 -4.52 -9.99
N PHE A 138 -9.80 -4.79 -9.76
CA PHE A 138 -10.60 -3.97 -8.87
C PHE A 138 -10.43 -4.50 -7.45
N ALA A 139 -9.63 -3.80 -6.66
CA ALA A 139 -9.36 -4.17 -5.28
C ALA A 139 -9.84 -3.08 -4.32
N THR A 140 -10.60 -3.44 -3.30
CA THR A 140 -11.15 -2.48 -2.35
C THR A 140 -11.14 -2.98 -0.92
N GLY A 141 -11.00 -2.02 0.02
CA GLY A 141 -11.11 -2.27 1.45
C GLY A 141 -12.57 -2.45 1.89
N ILE A 142 -12.81 -3.43 2.75
CA ILE A 142 -14.11 -3.73 3.35
C ILE A 142 -14.01 -3.86 4.88
N GLY A 143 -15.13 -3.78 5.57
CA GLY A 143 -15.19 -4.02 7.02
C GLY A 143 -15.22 -5.50 7.37
N SER A 144 -14.98 -5.83 8.66
CA SER A 144 -15.03 -7.23 9.14
C SER A 144 -16.40 -7.88 8.95
N THR A 145 -17.50 -7.11 8.97
CA THR A 145 -18.85 -7.63 8.71
C THR A 145 -19.00 -8.05 7.25
N ASP A 146 -18.55 -7.21 6.32
CA ASP A 146 -18.55 -7.55 4.89
C ASP A 146 -17.62 -8.73 4.61
N LEU A 147 -16.43 -8.77 5.26
CA LEU A 147 -15.54 -9.92 5.16
C LEU A 147 -16.24 -11.21 5.62
N ALA A 148 -17.03 -11.19 6.71
CA ALA A 148 -17.79 -12.35 7.16
C ALA A 148 -18.77 -12.82 6.07
N CYS A 149 -19.47 -11.90 5.40
CA CYS A 149 -20.35 -12.22 4.27
C CYS A 149 -19.56 -12.86 3.12
N VAL A 150 -18.43 -12.29 2.74
CA VAL A 150 -17.59 -12.83 1.67
C VAL A 150 -17.06 -14.21 2.05
N LEU A 151 -16.58 -14.40 3.27
CA LEU A 151 -16.09 -15.70 3.74
C LEU A 151 -17.20 -16.78 3.67
N ALA A 152 -18.44 -16.42 3.99
CA ALA A 152 -19.56 -17.35 3.97
C ALA A 152 -20.09 -17.64 2.55
N LEU A 153 -20.18 -16.61 1.68
CA LEU A 153 -20.96 -16.64 0.44
C LEU A 153 -20.09 -16.55 -0.83
N GLY A 154 -18.88 -15.97 -0.76
CA GLY A 154 -18.04 -15.71 -1.91
C GLY A 154 -18.52 -14.54 -2.77
N GLU A 155 -19.44 -13.73 -2.26
CA GLU A 155 -20.01 -12.60 -2.99
C GLU A 155 -20.28 -11.41 -2.06
N LEU A 156 -20.33 -10.21 -2.64
CA LEU A 156 -20.63 -8.99 -1.92
C LEU A 156 -21.38 -8.02 -2.84
N TRP A 157 -22.21 -7.17 -2.25
CA TRP A 157 -22.84 -6.10 -3.00
C TRP A 157 -21.91 -4.90 -3.18
N PHE A 158 -21.99 -4.26 -4.34
CA PHE A 158 -21.24 -3.05 -4.66
C PHE A 158 -22.16 -2.03 -5.32
N ARG A 159 -21.95 -0.77 -4.97
CA ARG A 159 -22.36 0.32 -5.82
C ARG A 159 -21.22 0.58 -6.81
N VAL A 160 -21.49 0.49 -8.11
CA VAL A 160 -20.51 0.77 -9.16
C VAL A 160 -20.03 2.22 -9.02
N PRO A 161 -18.72 2.47 -8.78
CA PRO A 161 -18.24 3.82 -8.59
C PRO A 161 -18.09 4.55 -9.92
N GLU A 162 -18.20 5.87 -9.89
CA GLU A 162 -17.68 6.74 -10.93
C GLU A 162 -16.16 6.57 -11.02
N THR A 163 -15.59 6.73 -12.24
CA THR A 163 -14.15 6.64 -12.46
C THR A 163 -13.58 8.02 -12.77
N LEU A 164 -12.51 8.38 -12.06
CA LEU A 164 -11.64 9.51 -12.38
C LEU A 164 -10.42 8.99 -13.13
N LYS A 165 -10.05 9.63 -14.24
CA LYS A 165 -8.87 9.27 -15.02
C LYS A 165 -7.70 10.20 -14.72
N PHE A 166 -6.54 9.62 -14.46
CA PHE A 166 -5.28 10.32 -14.18
C PHE A 166 -4.27 9.96 -15.25
N VAL A 167 -3.90 10.92 -16.09
CA VAL A 167 -2.97 10.76 -17.21
C VAL A 167 -1.64 11.40 -16.85
N TYR A 168 -0.55 10.64 -16.96
CA TYR A 168 0.79 11.08 -16.58
C TYR A 168 1.70 11.16 -17.80
N HIS A 169 2.24 12.35 -18.06
CA HIS A 169 3.10 12.67 -19.18
C HIS A 169 4.55 12.88 -18.76
N ASN A 170 5.47 12.65 -19.67
CA ASN A 170 6.93 12.87 -19.50
C ASN A 170 7.58 11.91 -18.49
N ARG A 171 8.63 12.34 -17.79
CA ARG A 171 9.42 11.54 -16.84
C ARG A 171 9.62 12.29 -15.53
N LEU A 172 9.68 11.54 -14.44
CA LEU A 172 10.01 12.09 -13.13
C LEU A 172 11.42 12.70 -13.13
N GLN A 173 11.58 13.80 -12.39
CA GLN A 173 12.87 14.42 -12.15
C GLN A 173 13.78 13.53 -11.29
N GLU A 174 15.05 13.90 -11.25
CA GLU A 174 16.02 13.27 -10.34
C GLU A 174 15.54 13.34 -8.88
N TRP A 175 15.65 12.27 -8.12
CA TRP A 175 15.19 12.09 -6.73
C TRP A 175 13.67 12.04 -6.53
N VAL A 176 12.87 12.42 -7.51
CA VAL A 176 11.41 12.33 -7.44
C VAL A 176 10.96 10.90 -7.72
N GLU A 177 10.18 10.33 -6.82
CA GLU A 177 9.68 8.96 -6.88
C GLU A 177 8.15 8.93 -7.01
N ALA A 178 7.60 7.74 -7.23
CA ALA A 178 6.14 7.55 -7.29
C ALA A 178 5.43 7.99 -5.99
N LYS A 179 6.14 7.94 -4.84
CA LYS A 179 5.62 8.48 -3.58
C LYS A 179 5.39 9.99 -3.65
N ASP A 180 6.33 10.74 -4.22
CA ASP A 180 6.20 12.19 -4.39
C ASP A 180 5.07 12.51 -5.37
N LEU A 181 4.99 11.75 -6.47
CA LEU A 181 3.93 11.90 -7.47
C LEU A 181 2.54 11.70 -6.86
N ILE A 182 2.32 10.62 -6.11
CA ILE A 182 1.00 10.38 -5.54
C ILE A 182 0.66 11.37 -4.41
N LEU A 183 1.63 11.80 -3.60
CA LEU A 183 1.44 12.87 -2.62
C LEU A 183 1.09 14.19 -3.30
N TYR A 184 1.77 14.52 -4.41
CA TYR A 184 1.45 15.70 -5.23
C TYR A 184 0.01 15.62 -5.77
N VAL A 185 -0.39 14.49 -6.34
CA VAL A 185 -1.75 14.27 -6.85
C VAL A 185 -2.79 14.46 -5.75
N ILE A 186 -2.59 13.83 -4.59
CA ILE A 186 -3.48 13.97 -3.43
C ILE A 186 -3.52 15.44 -2.96
N GLY A 187 -2.38 16.14 -2.96
CA GLY A 187 -2.30 17.56 -2.65
C GLY A 187 -3.12 18.44 -3.61
N GLN A 188 -3.27 18.02 -4.88
CA GLN A 188 -4.05 18.76 -5.88
C GLN A 188 -5.57 18.52 -5.78
N ILE A 189 -5.97 17.30 -5.40
CA ILE A 189 -7.39 16.93 -5.39
C ILE A 189 -8.01 16.89 -3.99
N GLY A 190 -7.17 16.86 -2.94
CA GLY A 190 -7.59 16.73 -1.53
C GLY A 190 -7.91 15.31 -1.11
N VAL A 191 -8.02 15.07 0.20
CA VAL A 191 -8.36 13.74 0.80
C VAL A 191 -9.76 13.24 0.45
N ASP A 192 -10.64 14.08 -0.05
CA ASP A 192 -11.99 13.76 -0.50
C ASP A 192 -12.15 13.82 -2.03
N GLY A 193 -11.09 14.14 -2.79
CA GLY A 193 -11.16 14.40 -4.22
C GLY A 193 -11.61 13.22 -5.07
N ALA A 194 -11.35 11.99 -4.59
CA ALA A 194 -11.80 10.76 -5.22
C ALA A 194 -12.79 9.97 -4.34
N ARG A 195 -13.50 10.65 -3.45
CA ARG A 195 -14.36 10.01 -2.44
C ARG A 195 -15.36 9.05 -3.06
N SER A 196 -15.27 7.78 -2.66
CA SER A 196 -16.11 6.67 -3.14
C SER A 196 -16.03 6.37 -4.64
N LYS A 197 -15.00 6.89 -5.35
CA LYS A 197 -14.75 6.70 -6.79
C LYS A 197 -13.62 5.72 -7.05
N ALA A 198 -13.41 5.34 -8.30
CA ALA A 198 -12.21 4.64 -8.76
C ALA A 198 -11.22 5.66 -9.35
N MET A 199 -9.94 5.48 -9.10
CA MET A 199 -8.85 6.24 -9.71
C MET A 199 -8.19 5.36 -10.77
N GLU A 200 -8.37 5.68 -12.05
CA GLU A 200 -7.72 4.98 -13.16
C GLU A 200 -6.45 5.74 -13.58
N HIS A 201 -5.29 5.12 -13.35
CA HIS A 201 -3.99 5.70 -13.65
C HIS A 201 -3.48 5.18 -15.00
N THR A 202 -3.11 6.08 -15.90
CA THR A 202 -2.63 5.79 -17.24
C THR A 202 -1.58 6.82 -17.69
N GLY A 203 -1.02 6.65 -18.85
CA GLY A 203 -0.09 7.58 -19.48
C GLY A 203 1.33 7.04 -19.60
N GLU A 204 2.10 7.68 -20.45
CA GLU A 204 3.43 7.22 -20.86
C GLU A 204 4.45 7.21 -19.71
N ALA A 205 4.30 8.12 -18.73
CA ALA A 205 5.19 8.18 -17.60
C ALA A 205 5.20 6.88 -16.77
N LEU A 206 4.06 6.17 -16.70
CA LEU A 206 3.95 4.92 -15.94
C LEU A 206 4.85 3.81 -16.49
N ARG A 207 5.20 3.83 -17.79
CA ARG A 207 6.12 2.86 -18.39
C ARG A 207 7.55 2.94 -17.84
N HIS A 208 7.88 4.04 -17.17
CA HIS A 208 9.18 4.29 -16.54
C HIS A 208 9.15 4.11 -15.03
N ILE A 209 8.02 3.68 -14.48
CA ILE A 209 7.79 3.45 -13.05
C ILE A 209 7.71 1.93 -12.84
N ASP A 210 8.59 1.40 -11.98
CA ASP A 210 8.63 -0.04 -11.66
C ASP A 210 7.36 -0.49 -10.92
N MET A 211 7.17 -1.82 -10.83
CA MET A 211 5.95 -2.38 -10.24
C MET A 211 5.78 -2.03 -8.76
N GLU A 212 6.87 -1.98 -7.99
CA GLU A 212 6.81 -1.65 -6.56
C GLU A 212 6.38 -0.19 -6.34
N ALA A 213 6.85 0.70 -7.20
CA ALA A 213 6.43 2.11 -7.23
C ALA A 213 4.97 2.29 -7.67
N ARG A 214 4.48 1.48 -8.62
CA ARG A 214 3.05 1.45 -9.01
C ARG A 214 2.17 1.00 -7.85
N LEU A 215 2.59 -0.01 -7.09
CA LEU A 215 1.91 -0.46 -5.87
C LEU A 215 1.86 0.67 -4.82
N THR A 216 2.87 1.54 -4.73
CA THR A 216 2.84 2.73 -3.87
C THR A 216 1.75 3.72 -4.30
N MET A 217 1.60 3.99 -5.59
CA MET A 217 0.59 4.92 -6.10
C MET A 217 -0.83 4.42 -5.80
N THR A 218 -1.14 3.18 -6.15
CA THR A 218 -2.47 2.61 -5.91
C THR A 218 -2.76 2.37 -4.44
N ASN A 219 -1.73 2.09 -3.61
CA ASN A 219 -1.86 2.03 -2.16
C ASN A 219 -2.46 3.31 -1.59
N MET A 220 -2.02 4.45 -2.07
CA MET A 220 -2.44 5.75 -1.57
C MET A 220 -3.72 6.30 -2.22
N ALA A 221 -4.39 5.56 -3.08
CA ALA A 221 -5.68 5.97 -3.63
C ALA A 221 -6.74 6.20 -2.53
N ILE A 222 -6.73 5.38 -1.48
CA ILE A 222 -7.63 5.55 -0.33
C ILE A 222 -7.40 6.88 0.41
N GLU A 223 -6.20 7.45 0.34
CA GLU A 223 -5.88 8.74 0.97
C GLU A 223 -6.55 9.93 0.25
N ALA A 224 -7.02 9.72 -0.99
CA ALA A 224 -7.93 10.63 -1.70
C ALA A 224 -9.41 10.24 -1.54
N GLY A 225 -9.73 9.27 -0.68
CA GLY A 225 -11.08 8.75 -0.45
C GLY A 225 -11.55 7.71 -1.47
N ALA A 226 -10.70 7.24 -2.38
CA ALA A 226 -11.07 6.31 -3.44
C ALA A 226 -11.39 4.90 -2.91
N LYS A 227 -12.27 4.19 -3.64
CA LYS A 227 -12.53 2.77 -3.43
C LYS A 227 -11.41 1.91 -4.00
N ASN A 228 -10.85 2.31 -5.12
CA ASN A 228 -9.82 1.59 -5.84
C ASN A 228 -8.89 2.56 -6.57
N GLY A 229 -7.61 2.21 -6.66
CA GLY A 229 -6.69 2.74 -7.66
C GLY A 229 -6.37 1.62 -8.63
N ILE A 230 -6.57 1.81 -9.94
CA ILE A 230 -6.35 0.76 -10.95
C ILE A 230 -5.40 1.26 -12.02
N MET A 231 -4.51 0.39 -12.50
CA MET A 231 -3.58 0.68 -13.58
C MET A 231 -3.82 -0.22 -14.79
N GLU A 232 -3.50 0.29 -15.98
CA GLU A 232 -3.48 -0.50 -17.20
C GLU A 232 -2.44 -1.62 -17.09
N PHE A 233 -2.78 -2.78 -17.66
CA PHE A 233 -1.85 -3.89 -17.80
C PHE A 233 -0.87 -3.62 -18.93
N ASP A 234 0.43 -3.70 -18.64
CA ASP A 234 1.51 -3.53 -19.61
C ASP A 234 2.65 -4.52 -19.35
N GLU A 235 3.78 -4.35 -20.05
CA GLU A 235 4.91 -5.25 -19.93
C GLU A 235 5.53 -5.23 -18.52
N VAL A 236 5.56 -4.09 -17.81
CA VAL A 236 6.06 -4.00 -16.43
C VAL A 236 5.22 -4.88 -15.51
N THR A 237 3.89 -4.82 -15.65
CA THR A 237 2.97 -5.67 -14.87
C THR A 237 3.13 -7.14 -15.23
N LYS A 238 3.29 -7.45 -16.52
CA LYS A 238 3.47 -8.81 -17.01
C LYS A 238 4.78 -9.43 -16.49
N GLU A 239 5.90 -8.75 -16.62
CA GLU A 239 7.21 -9.20 -16.12
C GLU A 239 7.19 -9.48 -14.60
N TYR A 240 6.46 -8.68 -13.86
CA TYR A 240 6.29 -8.90 -12.42
C TYR A 240 5.44 -10.13 -12.12
N LEU A 241 4.35 -10.34 -12.87
CA LEU A 241 3.36 -11.39 -12.57
C LEU A 241 3.71 -12.76 -13.14
N ASP A 242 4.28 -12.85 -14.35
CA ASP A 242 4.52 -14.14 -15.01
C ASP A 242 5.27 -15.17 -14.14
N PRO A 243 6.35 -14.79 -13.40
CA PRO A 243 7.03 -15.75 -12.54
C PRO A 243 6.27 -16.07 -11.23
N ARG A 244 5.20 -15.35 -10.89
CA ARG A 244 4.51 -15.39 -9.60
C ARG A 244 3.11 -15.95 -9.68
N ALA A 245 2.37 -15.70 -10.77
CA ALA A 245 0.97 -16.02 -10.90
C ALA A 245 0.67 -17.50 -10.59
N LYS A 246 -0.29 -17.75 -9.70
CA LYS A 246 -0.66 -19.12 -9.26
C LYS A 246 -1.80 -19.71 -10.07
N ARG A 247 -2.41 -18.93 -10.97
CA ARG A 247 -3.52 -19.34 -11.83
C ARG A 247 -3.54 -18.46 -13.08
N PRO A 248 -4.24 -18.90 -14.15
CA PRO A 248 -4.45 -18.05 -15.33
C PRO A 248 -5.14 -16.73 -14.96
N TYR A 249 -4.82 -15.65 -15.67
CA TYR A 249 -5.41 -14.34 -15.48
C TYR A 249 -5.80 -13.72 -16.84
N GLN A 250 -6.71 -12.76 -16.80
CA GLN A 250 -7.18 -12.07 -17.98
C GLN A 250 -7.15 -10.55 -17.73
N PRO A 251 -6.19 -9.82 -18.31
CA PRO A 251 -6.13 -8.37 -18.19
C PRO A 251 -7.37 -7.69 -18.77
N VAL A 252 -7.68 -6.52 -18.21
CA VAL A 252 -8.82 -5.69 -18.63
C VAL A 252 -8.31 -4.32 -19.03
N THR A 253 -8.86 -3.78 -20.11
CA THR A 253 -8.60 -2.40 -20.58
C THR A 253 -9.92 -1.65 -20.67
N SER A 254 -9.90 -0.34 -20.40
CA SER A 254 -11.05 0.53 -20.65
C SER A 254 -11.34 0.63 -22.14
N ASP A 255 -12.62 0.72 -22.50
CA ASP A 255 -13.00 0.95 -23.90
C ASP A 255 -12.54 2.35 -24.35
N PRO A 256 -12.20 2.55 -25.63
CA PRO A 256 -11.73 3.84 -26.12
C PRO A 256 -12.70 5.00 -25.90
N ASP A 257 -13.99 4.68 -25.88
CA ASP A 257 -15.12 5.60 -25.67
C ASP A 257 -15.73 5.48 -24.27
N ALA A 258 -14.99 4.88 -23.31
CA ALA A 258 -15.41 4.84 -21.91
C ALA A 258 -15.58 6.25 -21.32
N GLU A 259 -16.63 6.44 -20.55
CA GLU A 259 -16.93 7.72 -19.91
C GLU A 259 -16.25 7.83 -18.55
N TYR A 260 -15.61 8.97 -18.29
CA TYR A 260 -15.00 9.31 -17.02
C TYR A 260 -15.69 10.54 -16.43
N GLU A 261 -15.91 10.56 -15.12
CA GLU A 261 -16.47 11.74 -14.46
C GLU A 261 -15.56 12.97 -14.62
N LYS A 262 -14.25 12.74 -14.53
CA LYS A 262 -13.24 13.75 -14.76
C LYS A 262 -11.92 13.14 -15.22
N VAL A 263 -11.21 13.86 -16.07
CA VAL A 263 -9.86 13.54 -16.50
C VAL A 263 -8.92 14.58 -15.92
N PHE A 264 -7.85 14.10 -15.28
CA PHE A 264 -6.75 14.93 -14.78
C PHE A 264 -5.50 14.59 -15.59
N GLU A 265 -4.79 15.62 -16.02
CA GLU A 265 -3.52 15.47 -16.73
C GLU A 265 -2.38 16.07 -15.92
N PHE A 266 -1.31 15.30 -15.75
CA PHE A 266 -0.13 15.70 -14.99
C PHE A 266 1.13 15.59 -15.85
N ASP A 267 1.86 16.69 -15.95
CA ASP A 267 3.21 16.70 -16.45
C ASP A 267 4.14 16.38 -15.27
N VAL A 268 4.60 15.11 -15.20
CA VAL A 268 5.36 14.63 -14.04
C VAL A 268 6.76 15.26 -13.94
N GLU A 269 7.26 15.89 -15.02
CA GLU A 269 8.50 16.65 -15.02
C GLU A 269 8.40 17.92 -14.15
N LYS A 270 7.18 18.40 -13.88
CA LYS A 270 6.91 19.57 -13.01
C LYS A 270 6.69 19.20 -11.55
N VAL A 271 6.65 17.90 -11.23
CA VAL A 271 6.51 17.47 -9.83
C VAL A 271 7.85 17.66 -9.13
N GLU A 272 7.86 18.49 -8.13
CA GLU A 272 9.02 18.72 -7.28
C GLU A 272 9.16 17.62 -6.23
N LEU A 273 10.38 17.39 -5.75
CA LEU A 273 10.62 16.58 -4.58
C LEU A 273 9.89 17.19 -3.37
N GLY A 274 9.05 16.42 -2.71
CA GLY A 274 8.15 16.98 -1.72
C GLY A 274 7.86 16.08 -0.52
N VAL A 275 7.07 16.62 0.38
CA VAL A 275 6.57 15.92 1.57
C VAL A 275 5.10 16.24 1.78
N ALA A 276 4.36 15.35 2.45
CA ALA A 276 3.13 15.76 3.10
C ALA A 276 3.45 16.25 4.52
N LYS A 277 3.13 17.51 4.81
CA LYS A 277 3.26 18.12 6.15
C LYS A 277 2.27 17.48 7.12
N PRO A 278 2.51 17.56 8.44
CA PRO A 278 1.67 16.97 9.46
C PRO A 278 0.19 17.30 9.32
N MET A 279 -0.61 16.40 9.83
CA MET A 279 -2.05 16.35 10.03
C MET A 279 -2.84 15.80 8.85
N SER A 280 -2.35 15.80 7.59
CA SER A 280 -3.10 15.25 6.47
C SER A 280 -2.19 14.91 5.28
N PRO A 281 -2.44 13.81 4.54
CA PRO A 281 -1.65 13.44 3.35
C PRO A 281 -1.74 14.42 2.19
N ASP A 282 -2.82 15.23 2.10
CA ASP A 282 -3.00 16.26 1.09
C ASP A 282 -2.29 17.58 1.42
N ASN A 283 -1.65 17.65 2.57
CA ASN A 283 -0.87 18.83 2.96
C ASN A 283 0.53 18.80 2.31
N TYR A 284 0.54 18.56 0.99
CA TYR A 284 1.77 18.51 0.19
C TYR A 284 2.49 19.87 0.19
N ALA A 285 3.81 19.80 0.28
CA ALA A 285 4.69 20.96 0.09
C ALA A 285 6.00 20.53 -0.59
N PRO A 286 6.61 21.37 -1.43
CA PRO A 286 7.98 21.19 -1.86
C PRO A 286 8.92 21.02 -0.66
N LEU A 287 9.91 20.16 -0.79
CA LEU A 287 10.85 19.86 0.30
C LEU A 287 11.54 21.12 0.82
N SER A 288 11.81 22.08 -0.06
CA SER A 288 12.44 23.37 0.27
C SER A 288 11.69 24.19 1.33
N GLU A 289 10.37 24.04 1.41
CA GLU A 289 9.55 24.75 2.42
C GLU A 289 9.73 24.22 3.84
N VAL A 290 10.16 22.98 3.98
CA VAL A 290 10.28 22.29 5.27
C VAL A 290 11.70 21.89 5.61
N ALA A 291 12.65 22.16 4.73
CA ALA A 291 14.07 21.88 4.95
C ALA A 291 14.57 22.52 6.26
N GLY A 292 15.41 21.78 7.01
CA GLY A 292 15.90 22.21 8.31
C GLY A 292 14.98 21.90 9.50
N THR A 293 13.78 21.34 9.27
CA THR A 293 12.91 20.86 10.37
C THR A 293 13.61 19.74 11.13
N LYS A 294 13.82 19.91 12.45
CA LYS A 294 14.46 18.91 13.32
C LYS A 294 13.61 17.66 13.46
N LEU A 295 14.27 16.51 13.52
CA LEU A 295 13.64 15.21 13.64
C LEU A 295 14.04 14.50 14.91
N ASP A 296 13.07 13.84 15.56
CA ASP A 296 13.29 12.90 16.67
C ASP A 296 13.35 11.46 16.16
N GLN A 297 12.59 11.17 15.08
CA GLN A 297 12.53 9.84 14.50
C GLN A 297 12.41 9.87 12.99
N VAL A 298 13.02 8.89 12.33
CA VAL A 298 12.76 8.55 10.93
C VAL A 298 12.27 7.11 10.89
N PHE A 299 11.17 6.88 10.18
CA PHE A 299 10.60 5.55 10.00
C PHE A 299 10.54 5.19 8.51
N ILE A 300 11.29 4.14 8.11
CA ILE A 300 11.23 3.56 6.77
C ILE A 300 10.51 2.21 6.90
N GLY A 301 9.27 2.17 6.45
CA GLY A 301 8.39 1.03 6.66
C GLY A 301 7.06 1.20 5.94
N SER A 302 6.12 0.27 6.19
CA SER A 302 4.77 0.28 5.64
C SER A 302 4.62 -0.47 4.31
N CYS A 303 3.36 -0.81 3.98
CA CYS A 303 2.98 -1.34 2.66
C CYS A 303 3.22 -0.36 1.52
N THR A 304 3.42 0.92 1.82
CA THR A 304 3.70 1.96 0.83
C THR A 304 5.14 1.87 0.35
N ASN A 305 6.11 2.02 1.27
CA ASN A 305 7.54 2.12 0.92
C ASN A 305 8.41 1.40 1.96
N SER A 306 8.54 0.10 1.81
CA SER A 306 9.58 -0.73 2.40
C SER A 306 9.76 -2.05 1.65
N ARG A 307 9.51 -2.03 0.34
CA ARG A 307 9.86 -3.11 -0.59
C ARG A 307 11.35 -3.06 -0.89
N ILE A 308 11.84 -4.03 -1.64
CA ILE A 308 13.29 -4.14 -1.85
C ILE A 308 13.89 -2.94 -2.58
N THR A 309 13.19 -2.33 -3.53
CA THR A 309 13.65 -1.12 -4.24
C THR A 309 13.76 0.07 -3.29
N ASP A 310 12.80 0.23 -2.37
CA ASP A 310 12.84 1.27 -1.34
C ASP A 310 14.02 1.10 -0.39
N LEU A 311 14.29 -0.14 0.04
CA LEU A 311 15.41 -0.46 0.92
C LEU A 311 16.77 -0.25 0.24
N ARG A 312 16.89 -0.58 -1.06
CA ARG A 312 18.10 -0.30 -1.84
C ARG A 312 18.36 1.21 -1.91
N ARG A 313 17.32 2.02 -2.16
CA ARG A 313 17.41 3.48 -2.19
C ARG A 313 17.87 4.04 -0.84
N ALA A 314 17.24 3.61 0.24
CA ALA A 314 17.64 4.02 1.58
C ALA A 314 19.07 3.59 1.94
N ALA A 315 19.48 2.37 1.60
CA ALA A 315 20.81 1.85 1.86
C ALA A 315 21.88 2.63 1.09
N ALA A 316 21.63 2.96 -0.17
CA ALA A 316 22.56 3.75 -1.00
C ALA A 316 22.82 5.15 -0.41
N VAL A 317 21.83 5.73 0.25
CA VAL A 317 22.01 7.01 0.98
C VAL A 317 22.75 6.81 2.30
N LEU A 318 22.50 5.72 3.02
CA LEU A 318 23.09 5.43 4.34
C LEU A 318 24.49 4.80 4.29
N GLU A 319 24.93 4.34 3.13
CA GLU A 319 26.22 3.68 2.97
C GLU A 319 27.37 4.56 3.45
N ASN A 320 28.22 4.03 4.34
CA ASN A 320 29.34 4.73 4.98
C ASN A 320 28.96 5.99 5.76
N ARG A 321 27.71 6.13 6.19
CA ARG A 321 27.20 7.28 6.96
C ARG A 321 26.62 6.81 8.29
N LYS A 322 26.39 7.76 9.19
CA LYS A 322 25.77 7.52 10.49
C LYS A 322 24.51 8.38 10.63
N VAL A 323 23.53 7.80 11.28
CA VAL A 323 22.34 8.54 11.74
C VAL A 323 22.77 9.64 12.69
N ALA A 324 22.19 10.83 12.57
CA ALA A 324 22.49 11.99 13.40
C ALA A 324 22.23 11.69 14.88
N PRO A 325 23.07 12.21 15.80
CA PRO A 325 22.82 12.10 17.24
C PRO A 325 21.42 12.64 17.60
N GLY A 326 20.70 11.89 18.41
CA GLY A 326 19.33 12.24 18.86
C GLY A 326 18.20 11.77 17.94
N VAL A 327 18.50 11.30 16.73
CA VAL A 327 17.50 10.73 15.80
C VAL A 327 17.44 9.21 15.95
N ARG A 328 16.25 8.66 16.05
CA ARG A 328 15.99 7.22 15.93
C ARG A 328 15.62 6.88 14.50
N LEU A 329 16.43 6.08 13.81
CA LEU A 329 16.07 5.51 12.50
C LEU A 329 15.55 4.09 12.73
N ILE A 330 14.31 3.84 12.34
CA ILE A 330 13.68 2.52 12.42
C ILE A 330 13.35 2.06 11.01
N ILE A 331 13.78 0.85 10.65
CA ILE A 331 13.55 0.25 9.34
C ILE A 331 12.82 -1.08 9.53
N THR A 332 11.66 -1.18 8.89
CA THR A 332 10.78 -2.35 8.92
C THR A 332 10.57 -2.86 7.50
N PRO A 333 11.06 -4.05 7.14
CA PRO A 333 10.81 -4.61 5.80
C PRO A 333 9.33 -4.92 5.61
N SER A 334 8.83 -4.85 4.39
CA SER A 334 7.41 -5.08 4.11
C SER A 334 7.02 -6.57 4.13
N SER A 335 7.99 -7.47 3.90
CA SER A 335 7.76 -8.92 3.98
C SER A 335 9.02 -9.67 4.42
N HIS A 336 8.82 -10.94 4.77
CA HIS A 336 9.93 -11.84 5.08
C HIS A 336 10.80 -12.10 3.85
N GLN A 337 10.22 -12.16 2.64
CA GLN A 337 10.97 -12.31 1.39
C GLN A 337 11.85 -11.08 1.12
N VAL A 338 11.32 -9.88 1.35
CA VAL A 338 12.09 -8.63 1.28
C VAL A 338 13.22 -8.63 2.30
N ALA A 339 12.98 -9.11 3.53
CA ALA A 339 14.03 -9.21 4.55
C ALA A 339 15.17 -10.16 4.14
N ILE A 340 14.83 -11.35 3.59
CA ILE A 340 15.80 -12.31 3.06
C ILE A 340 16.60 -11.68 1.90
N GLN A 341 15.93 -10.97 1.01
CA GLN A 341 16.60 -10.31 -0.12
C GLN A 341 17.54 -9.19 0.36
N ALA A 342 17.09 -8.38 1.31
CA ALA A 342 17.89 -7.31 1.93
C ALA A 342 19.14 -7.87 2.64
N GLU A 343 19.02 -9.03 3.29
CA GLU A 343 20.14 -9.71 3.92
C GLU A 343 21.15 -10.19 2.88
N LYS A 344 20.68 -10.87 1.83
CA LYS A 344 21.54 -11.37 0.73
C LYS A 344 22.31 -10.24 0.02
N GLU A 345 21.71 -9.06 -0.09
CA GLU A 345 22.32 -7.88 -0.70
C GLU A 345 23.20 -7.07 0.28
N GLY A 346 23.27 -7.47 1.55
CA GLY A 346 24.07 -6.77 2.57
C GLY A 346 23.44 -5.47 3.07
N LEU A 347 22.19 -5.16 2.70
CA LEU A 347 21.50 -3.92 3.07
C LEU A 347 21.29 -3.83 4.58
N ILE A 348 20.97 -4.96 5.24
CA ILE A 348 20.81 -5.01 6.70
C ILE A 348 22.09 -4.59 7.41
N GLY A 349 23.24 -5.07 6.94
CA GLY A 349 24.56 -4.67 7.45
C GLY A 349 24.79 -3.16 7.33
N THR A 350 24.43 -2.56 6.18
CA THR A 350 24.52 -1.12 5.95
C THR A 350 23.62 -0.34 6.94
N PHE A 351 22.38 -0.78 7.15
CA PHE A 351 21.46 -0.13 8.08
C PHE A 351 21.94 -0.17 9.52
N LEU A 352 22.37 -1.35 9.98
CA LEU A 352 22.92 -1.53 11.33
C LEU A 352 24.20 -0.73 11.53
N ALA A 353 25.09 -0.72 10.53
CA ALA A 353 26.32 0.08 10.55
C ALA A 353 26.00 1.58 10.61
N ALA A 354 24.94 2.06 9.96
CA ALA A 354 24.50 3.44 10.05
C ALA A 354 23.91 3.81 11.43
N GLY A 355 23.50 2.82 12.23
CA GLY A 355 22.86 3.02 13.55
C GLY A 355 21.33 2.93 13.51
N ALA A 356 20.77 2.32 12.46
CA ALA A 356 19.33 2.04 12.38
C ALA A 356 18.91 0.84 13.25
N ALA A 357 17.70 0.89 13.78
CA ALA A 357 17.02 -0.27 14.34
C ALA A 357 16.31 -1.04 13.23
N TRP A 358 16.81 -2.23 12.90
CA TRP A 358 16.13 -3.14 11.98
C TRP A 358 15.11 -4.00 12.73
N THR A 359 13.88 -4.10 12.19
CA THR A 359 12.79 -4.86 12.83
C THR A 359 12.34 -6.02 11.93
N THR A 360 11.38 -6.81 12.40
CA THR A 360 10.71 -7.84 11.60
C THR A 360 9.63 -7.23 10.69
N ALA A 361 9.24 -7.96 9.65
CA ALA A 361 8.17 -7.56 8.73
C ALA A 361 6.82 -7.46 9.44
N THR A 362 6.28 -6.24 9.53
CA THR A 362 5.02 -5.91 10.20
C THR A 362 4.57 -4.50 9.82
N CYS A 363 3.29 -4.17 10.05
CA CYS A 363 2.81 -2.79 9.97
C CYS A 363 3.42 -1.86 11.05
N GLY A 364 3.69 -2.39 12.23
CA GLY A 364 4.47 -1.70 13.27
C GLY A 364 3.95 -0.32 13.64
N ALA A 365 4.83 0.67 13.54
CA ALA A 365 4.52 2.06 13.88
C ALA A 365 3.55 2.74 12.89
N CYS A 366 3.39 2.22 11.66
CA CYS A 366 2.52 2.81 10.62
C CYS A 366 1.06 3.00 11.11
N LEU A 367 0.56 2.08 11.92
CA LEU A 367 -0.79 2.16 12.49
C LEU A 367 -0.81 2.55 13.98
N GLY A 368 0.34 2.92 14.55
CA GLY A 368 0.47 3.15 16.00
C GLY A 368 0.39 1.86 16.82
N GLY A 369 0.64 0.70 16.18
CA GLY A 369 0.50 -0.61 16.77
C GLY A 369 1.62 -0.97 17.76
N HIS A 370 2.86 -0.92 17.31
CA HIS A 370 4.07 -1.22 18.10
C HIS A 370 5.35 -0.83 17.33
N MET A 371 6.53 -1.05 17.98
CA MET A 371 7.88 -0.89 17.38
C MET A 371 8.10 0.48 16.72
N GLY A 372 8.25 1.53 17.53
CA GLY A 372 8.56 2.87 17.05
C GLY A 372 7.39 3.87 17.11
N VAL A 373 6.42 3.60 17.97
CA VAL A 373 5.33 4.53 18.27
C VAL A 373 5.88 5.84 18.85
N LEU A 374 5.33 6.97 18.39
CA LEU A 374 5.79 8.32 18.76
C LEU A 374 5.20 8.78 20.10
N GLY A 375 6.02 9.48 20.89
CA GLY A 375 5.62 10.18 22.09
C GLY A 375 5.02 11.57 21.83
N GLU A 376 4.60 12.26 22.91
CA GLU A 376 4.03 13.60 22.82
C GLU A 376 5.03 14.61 22.25
N GLY A 377 4.62 15.32 21.19
CA GLY A 377 5.40 16.39 20.56
C GLY A 377 6.58 15.94 19.70
N GLU A 378 6.83 14.64 19.55
CA GLU A 378 7.90 14.15 18.68
C GLU A 378 7.60 14.42 17.20
N VAL A 379 8.66 14.73 16.45
CA VAL A 379 8.62 14.98 15.01
C VAL A 379 9.23 13.79 14.26
N CYS A 380 8.46 13.22 13.36
CA CYS A 380 8.86 12.06 12.56
C CYS A 380 8.78 12.34 11.08
N LEU A 381 9.79 11.91 10.32
CA LEU A 381 9.71 11.77 8.87
C LEU A 381 9.50 10.29 8.54
N SER A 382 8.46 9.98 7.77
CA SER A 382 8.01 8.59 7.57
C SER A 382 7.73 8.30 6.11
N THR A 383 7.98 7.06 5.70
CA THR A 383 7.58 6.54 4.38
C THR A 383 6.20 5.90 4.36
N THR A 384 5.45 6.01 5.46
CA THR A 384 4.08 5.50 5.59
C THR A 384 3.08 6.26 4.69
N ASN A 385 1.84 5.86 4.70
CA ASN A 385 0.77 6.41 3.83
C ASN A 385 -0.09 7.47 4.51
N ARG A 386 -0.15 7.51 5.85
CA ARG A 386 -1.02 8.39 6.63
C ARG A 386 -0.28 9.12 7.72
N ASN A 387 -0.64 10.39 7.91
CA ASN A 387 -0.06 11.24 8.96
C ASN A 387 -1.13 12.03 9.75
N PHE A 388 -2.36 11.52 9.77
CA PHE A 388 -3.42 12.08 10.62
C PHE A 388 -3.03 12.05 12.10
N PRO A 389 -3.57 12.97 12.93
CA PRO A 389 -3.30 12.99 14.37
C PRO A 389 -3.51 11.63 15.05
N GLY A 390 -2.52 11.17 15.79
CA GLY A 390 -2.58 9.87 16.48
C GLY A 390 -2.25 8.64 15.62
N ARG A 391 -2.04 8.79 14.31
CA ARG A 391 -1.82 7.65 13.41
C ARG A 391 -0.57 6.83 13.76
N MET A 392 0.52 7.48 14.15
CA MET A 392 1.78 6.81 14.50
C MET A 392 2.11 6.89 15.99
N GLY A 393 1.12 7.17 16.85
CA GLY A 393 1.33 7.26 18.30
C GLY A 393 0.55 8.39 18.94
N HIS A 394 1.24 9.27 19.68
CA HIS A 394 0.57 10.35 20.41
C HIS A 394 -0.09 11.37 19.46
N PRO A 395 -1.34 11.84 19.73
CA PRO A 395 -2.05 12.76 18.83
C PRO A 395 -1.35 14.10 18.57
N LYS A 396 -0.45 14.52 19.47
CA LYS A 396 0.36 15.74 19.31
C LYS A 396 1.70 15.50 18.58
N ALA A 397 2.04 14.26 18.23
CA ALA A 397 3.20 13.97 17.39
C ALA A 397 2.98 14.51 15.97
N GLN A 398 4.06 14.99 15.36
CA GLN A 398 4.06 15.55 14.03
C GLN A 398 4.71 14.56 13.05
N VAL A 399 3.94 14.07 12.09
CA VAL A 399 4.42 13.12 11.10
C VAL A 399 4.42 13.76 9.72
N TYR A 400 5.60 13.81 9.10
CA TYR A 400 5.79 14.15 7.69
C TYR A 400 5.87 12.87 6.87
N LEU A 401 5.33 12.89 5.64
CA LEU A 401 5.45 11.75 4.71
C LEU A 401 6.42 12.10 3.59
N SER A 402 7.34 11.20 3.26
CA SER A 402 8.30 11.36 2.17
C SER A 402 8.63 10.04 1.47
N ASN A 403 9.44 10.12 0.42
CA ASN A 403 10.06 8.95 -0.19
C ASN A 403 11.24 8.41 0.66
N PRO A 404 11.72 7.18 0.41
CA PRO A 404 12.80 6.54 1.18
C PRO A 404 14.15 7.26 1.11
N ALA A 405 14.50 7.87 -0.03
CA ALA A 405 15.78 8.57 -0.19
C ALA A 405 15.83 9.84 0.68
N VAL A 406 14.74 10.63 0.68
CA VAL A 406 14.58 11.78 1.57
C VAL A 406 14.60 11.38 3.03
N ALA A 407 13.90 10.31 3.39
CA ALA A 407 13.88 9.80 4.77
C ALA A 407 15.28 9.40 5.24
N ALA A 408 16.03 8.66 4.42
CA ALA A 408 17.38 8.23 4.75
C ALA A 408 18.37 9.39 4.87
N ALA A 409 18.31 10.35 3.93
CA ALA A 409 19.16 11.56 3.97
C ALA A 409 18.86 12.42 5.21
N SER A 410 17.59 12.57 5.53
CA SER A 410 17.16 13.34 6.71
C SER A 410 17.57 12.66 8.02
N ALA A 411 17.61 11.31 8.06
CA ALA A 411 18.15 10.58 9.22
C ALA A 411 19.64 10.86 9.45
N VAL A 412 20.42 11.00 8.38
CA VAL A 412 21.85 11.36 8.45
C VAL A 412 22.03 12.83 8.88
N ALA A 413 21.23 13.74 8.35
CA ALA A 413 21.33 15.18 8.64
C ALA A 413 20.74 15.57 10.00
N GLY A 414 19.81 14.81 10.55
CA GLY A 414 19.06 15.14 11.77
C GLY A 414 17.92 16.15 11.54
N VAL A 415 17.75 16.58 10.31
CA VAL A 415 16.73 17.52 9.85
C VAL A 415 16.16 17.07 8.51
N ILE A 416 14.96 17.53 8.15
CA ILE A 416 14.44 17.31 6.79
C ILE A 416 15.38 17.95 5.78
N THR A 417 15.92 17.17 4.85
CA THR A 417 16.91 17.63 3.87
C THR A 417 16.81 16.94 2.52
N HIS A 418 17.31 17.58 1.49
CA HIS A 418 17.41 17.01 0.14
C HIS A 418 18.52 15.95 0.10
N PRO A 419 18.30 14.76 -0.55
CA PRO A 419 19.35 13.75 -0.64
C PRO A 419 20.67 14.24 -1.24
N GLY A 420 20.63 15.19 -2.18
CA GLY A 420 21.80 15.83 -2.76
C GLY A 420 22.66 16.65 -1.79
N GLU A 421 22.15 17.00 -0.60
CA GLU A 421 22.94 17.65 0.46
C GLU A 421 23.82 16.64 1.23
N VAL A 422 23.47 15.37 1.14
CA VAL A 422 24.18 14.27 1.81
C VAL A 422 25.06 13.50 0.82
N LEU A 423 24.67 13.46 -0.43
CA LEU A 423 25.32 12.73 -1.52
C LEU A 423 25.80 13.68 -2.62
N GLU A 424 27.07 13.56 -3.03
CA GLU A 424 27.60 14.34 -4.16
C GLU A 424 26.95 13.97 -5.51
N LYS A 425 26.46 12.73 -5.66
CA LYS A 425 25.80 12.22 -6.87
C LYS A 425 24.77 11.18 -6.51
N MET A 426 23.69 11.14 -7.31
CA MET A 426 22.68 10.09 -7.20
C MET A 426 23.28 8.70 -7.49
N PRO A 427 23.24 7.77 -6.54
CA PRO A 427 23.74 6.40 -6.75
C PRO A 427 22.95 5.68 -7.85
N ALA A 428 23.63 4.78 -8.58
CA ALA A 428 22.99 3.99 -9.65
C ALA A 428 21.80 3.15 -9.15
N ALA A 429 21.84 2.72 -7.89
CA ALA A 429 20.75 1.95 -7.26
C ALA A 429 19.46 2.76 -7.03
N ILE A 430 19.51 4.09 -7.20
CA ILE A 430 18.36 4.99 -7.02
C ILE A 430 17.81 5.49 -8.38
N ARG A 431 18.60 5.34 -9.46
CA ARG A 431 18.24 5.80 -10.82
C ARG A 431 17.14 4.96 -11.48
#